data_20e45cfc3749a2cbf40da58420a72e36
#
_entry.id   20e45cfc3749a2cbf40da58420a72e36
#
_cell.length_a   1.000
_cell.length_b   1.000
_cell.length_c   1.000
_cell.angle_alpha   90.00
_cell.angle_beta   90.00
_cell.angle_gamma   90.00
#
_symmetry.space_group_name_H-M   'P 1'
#
loop_
_entity.id
_entity.type
_entity.pdbx_description
1 polymer ?
#
loop_
_entity_poly.entity_id
_entity_poly.type
_entity_poly.pdbx_seq_one_letter_code
_entity_poly.pdbx_strand_id
1 'polypeptide(L)'
;MKKLIIAIATCMIFGMADAQDRRQMGGIYHAYPYASMADNLIDATPEGYTPFYLSHYGRHGSRWMTNDERYEWLYSYFVDRQNLTPLGRKVGKAMRKVLDNARGNGGRLSRLGAIQHEGIARRMYSRLPQIFAPGNRVKARASVVDRCVKSMQAFTAMMQSLQPALEMDIAADSANMAWIAYTAPEVKELEKSLNIVARTNPER
;
A
#
# COMPACT_ATOMS: atom_id res chain seq x y z
N MET A 1 52.25 3.03 -7.88
CA MET A 1 51.35 4.01 -7.24
C MET A 1 50.14 4.38 -8.10
N LYS A 2 50.28 4.83 -9.36
CA LYS A 2 49.10 5.19 -10.20
C LYS A 2 48.06 4.07 -10.37
N LYS A 3 48.48 2.79 -10.55
CA LYS A 3 47.59 1.66 -10.71
C LYS A 3 46.80 1.33 -9.40
N LEU A 4 47.38 1.56 -8.23
CA LEU A 4 46.73 1.39 -6.93
C LEU A 4 45.67 2.47 -6.67
N ILE A 5 45.96 3.72 -7.06
CA ILE A 5 45.01 4.83 -6.92
C ILE A 5 43.79 4.62 -7.84
N ILE A 6 44.01 4.13 -9.06
CA ILE A 6 42.90 3.81 -9.98
C ILE A 6 42.03 2.68 -9.41
N ALA A 7 42.62 1.62 -8.85
CA ALA A 7 41.88 0.52 -8.25
C ALA A 7 41.03 0.98 -7.05
N ILE A 8 41.58 1.84 -6.19
CA ILE A 8 40.86 2.40 -5.03
C ILE A 8 39.73 3.34 -5.49
N ALA A 9 39.96 4.18 -6.50
CA ALA A 9 38.92 5.03 -7.09
C ALA A 9 37.78 4.22 -7.73
N THR A 10 38.13 3.12 -8.44
CA THR A 10 37.13 2.23 -9.04
C THR A 10 36.32 1.51 -7.97
N CYS A 11 36.93 1.02 -6.89
CA CYS A 11 36.20 0.42 -5.76
C CYS A 11 35.29 1.42 -5.03
N MET A 12 35.68 2.70 -4.92
CA MET A 12 34.82 3.73 -4.34
C MET A 12 33.61 4.06 -5.24
N ILE A 13 33.78 4.05 -6.55
CA ILE A 13 32.68 4.30 -7.50
C ILE A 13 31.67 3.13 -7.47
N PHE A 14 32.13 1.89 -7.39
CA PHE A 14 31.24 0.74 -7.27
C PHE A 14 30.59 0.64 -5.87
N GLY A 15 31.26 1.10 -4.81
CA GLY A 15 30.65 1.16 -3.46
C GLY A 15 29.56 2.22 -3.29
N MET A 16 29.53 3.25 -4.17
CA MET A 16 28.49 4.29 -4.14
C MET A 16 27.24 3.90 -4.97
N ALA A 17 27.35 2.91 -5.85
CA ALA A 17 26.21 2.43 -6.65
C ALA A 17 25.22 1.57 -5.84
N ASP A 18 25.59 1.11 -4.65
CA ASP A 18 24.77 0.20 -3.82
C ASP A 18 23.91 0.93 -2.78
N ALA A 19 23.86 2.26 -2.83
CA ALA A 19 23.01 3.08 -1.95
C ALA A 19 21.62 3.35 -2.54
N GLN A 20 21.12 2.50 -3.42
CA GLN A 20 19.70 2.50 -3.74
C GLN A 20 18.93 2.17 -2.46
N ASP A 21 18.08 3.10 -2.03
CA ASP A 21 17.27 2.93 -0.82
C ASP A 21 16.50 1.61 -0.94
N ARG A 22 16.93 0.60 -0.17
CA ARG A 22 16.31 -0.74 -0.15
C ARG A 22 14.80 -0.67 0.10
N ARG A 23 14.31 0.43 0.67
CA ARG A 23 12.89 0.69 0.85
C ARG A 23 12.16 0.82 -0.48
N GLN A 24 12.80 1.39 -1.51
CA GLN A 24 12.21 1.51 -2.85
C GLN A 24 12.12 0.17 -3.59
N MET A 25 12.90 -0.83 -3.19
CA MET A 25 12.86 -2.17 -3.77
C MET A 25 11.66 -3.00 -3.28
N GLY A 26 10.95 -2.55 -2.26
CA GLY A 26 9.80 -3.26 -1.69
C GLY A 26 8.56 -3.27 -2.59
N GLY A 27 8.50 -2.43 -3.64
CA GLY A 27 7.34 -2.33 -4.54
C GLY A 27 6.02 -2.22 -3.75
N ILE A 28 5.09 -3.12 -4.03
CA ILE A 28 3.78 -3.16 -3.37
C ILE A 28 3.81 -3.51 -1.88
N TYR A 29 4.94 -3.96 -1.35
CA TYR A 29 5.14 -4.22 0.09
C TYR A 29 5.69 -3.02 0.84
N HIS A 30 6.07 -1.96 0.13
CA HIS A 30 6.45 -0.70 0.76
C HIS A 30 5.19 0.00 1.30
N ALA A 31 5.24 0.42 2.56
CA ALA A 31 4.12 1.16 3.15
C ALA A 31 3.97 2.55 2.50
N TYR A 32 2.74 2.93 2.17
CA TYR A 32 2.44 4.26 1.65
C TYR A 32 2.93 5.33 2.65
N PRO A 33 3.75 6.31 2.22
CA PRO A 33 4.43 7.25 3.11
C PRO A 33 3.49 8.37 3.57
N TYR A 34 2.45 8.03 4.31
CA TYR A 34 1.38 8.94 4.72
C TYR A 34 1.85 10.14 5.54
N ALA A 35 2.96 10.02 6.26
CA ALA A 35 3.48 11.07 7.15
C ALA A 35 4.55 11.95 6.49
N SER A 36 5.16 11.51 5.38
CA SER A 36 6.33 12.17 4.78
C SER A 36 6.07 12.76 3.40
N MET A 37 4.85 12.65 2.87
CA MET A 37 4.51 13.31 1.62
C MET A 37 4.36 14.81 1.88
N ALA A 38 5.40 15.54 1.51
CA ALA A 38 5.37 17.00 1.55
C ALA A 38 4.34 17.52 0.54
N ASP A 39 3.61 18.56 0.93
CA ASP A 39 2.59 19.21 0.09
C ASP A 39 3.18 19.83 -1.20
N ASN A 40 4.50 19.98 -1.26
CA ASN A 40 5.23 20.55 -2.40
C ASN A 40 5.55 19.57 -3.54
N LEU A 41 5.17 18.29 -3.43
CA LEU A 41 5.35 17.30 -4.51
C LEU A 41 4.27 17.38 -5.60
N ILE A 42 3.29 18.24 -5.45
CA ILE A 42 2.21 18.43 -6.44
C ILE A 42 2.29 19.84 -6.97
N ASP A 43 2.41 19.98 -8.27
CA ASP A 43 2.44 21.28 -8.92
C ASP A 43 1.19 22.11 -8.59
N ALA A 44 1.35 23.43 -8.55
CA ALA A 44 0.23 24.33 -8.39
C ALA A 44 -0.70 24.22 -9.63
N THR A 45 -1.98 24.49 -9.43
CA THR A 45 -2.90 24.62 -10.56
C THR A 45 -2.39 25.68 -11.52
N PRO A 46 -2.26 25.40 -12.83
CA PRO A 46 -1.81 26.39 -13.80
C PRO A 46 -2.67 27.66 -13.77
N GLU A 47 -2.06 28.82 -14.06
CA GLU A 47 -2.80 30.07 -14.14
C GLU A 47 -3.91 30.03 -15.18
N GLY A 48 -5.06 30.57 -14.84
CA GLY A 48 -6.26 30.55 -15.71
C GLY A 48 -7.09 29.26 -15.66
N TYR A 49 -6.66 28.24 -14.88
CA TYR A 49 -7.42 27.00 -14.71
C TYR A 49 -7.99 26.88 -13.32
N THR A 50 -9.20 26.32 -13.23
CA THR A 50 -9.84 25.99 -11.95
C THR A 50 -10.20 24.50 -11.94
N PRO A 51 -9.71 23.70 -10.99
CA PRO A 51 -10.11 22.32 -10.84
C PRO A 51 -11.62 22.22 -10.56
N PHE A 52 -12.34 21.42 -11.33
CA PHE A 52 -13.78 21.23 -11.19
C PHE A 52 -14.18 19.78 -10.93
N TYR A 53 -13.25 18.83 -11.14
CA TYR A 53 -13.49 17.41 -10.99
C TYR A 53 -12.23 16.69 -10.52
N LEU A 54 -12.38 15.72 -9.62
CA LEU A 54 -11.32 14.84 -9.16
C LEU A 54 -11.77 13.38 -9.27
N SER A 55 -10.99 12.58 -9.98
CA SER A 55 -11.14 11.13 -10.00
C SER A 55 -9.94 10.48 -9.29
N HIS A 56 -10.23 9.54 -8.40
CA HIS A 56 -9.20 8.80 -7.67
C HIS A 56 -9.49 7.31 -7.72
N TYR A 57 -8.51 6.55 -8.20
CA TYR A 57 -8.53 5.10 -8.12
C TYR A 57 -7.40 4.64 -7.20
N GLY A 58 -7.75 4.02 -6.09
CA GLY A 58 -6.81 3.63 -5.05
C GLY A 58 -6.82 2.14 -4.76
N ARG A 59 -5.74 1.64 -4.21
CA ARG A 59 -5.64 0.33 -3.59
C ARG A 59 -6.09 0.42 -2.14
N HIS A 60 -6.58 -0.67 -1.54
CA HIS A 60 -6.76 -0.74 -0.08
C HIS A 60 -5.47 -0.39 0.67
N GLY A 61 -5.58 0.14 1.86
CA GLY A 61 -4.47 0.47 2.74
C GLY A 61 -3.66 -0.76 3.20
N SER A 62 -2.63 -0.53 3.99
CA SER A 62 -1.81 -1.61 4.58
C SER A 62 -2.69 -2.63 5.30
N ARG A 63 -2.41 -3.90 5.09
CA ARG A 63 -3.16 -5.04 5.64
C ARG A 63 -2.24 -6.13 6.14
N TRP A 64 -2.78 -7.03 6.93
CA TRP A 64 -2.13 -8.28 7.26
C TRP A 64 -2.00 -9.20 6.03
N MET A 65 -1.05 -10.13 6.03
CA MET A 65 -0.96 -11.16 4.99
C MET A 65 -2.30 -11.91 4.89
N THR A 66 -2.56 -12.50 3.73
CA THR A 66 -3.88 -13.08 3.43
C THR A 66 -4.28 -14.25 4.32
N ASN A 67 -3.29 -14.97 4.88
CA ASN A 67 -3.50 -16.04 5.85
C ASN A 67 -2.42 -16.02 6.94
N ASP A 68 -2.70 -16.66 8.06
CA ASP A 68 -1.81 -16.71 9.21
C ASP A 68 -0.67 -17.73 9.00
N GLU A 69 -0.88 -18.74 8.16
CA GLU A 69 0.09 -19.81 7.86
C GLU A 69 1.43 -19.27 7.37
N ARG A 70 1.42 -18.18 6.59
CA ARG A 70 2.65 -17.54 6.10
C ARG A 70 3.49 -16.92 7.23
N TYR A 71 2.85 -16.41 8.27
CA TYR A 71 3.55 -15.91 9.44
C TYR A 71 4.11 -17.07 10.28
N GLU A 72 3.36 -18.15 10.42
CA GLU A 72 3.77 -19.35 11.13
C GLU A 72 4.94 -20.03 10.43
N TRP A 73 4.85 -20.18 9.11
CA TRP A 73 5.93 -20.71 8.28
C TRP A 73 7.20 -19.88 8.44
N LEU A 74 7.12 -18.55 8.32
CA LEU A 74 8.27 -17.69 8.48
C LEU A 74 8.85 -17.77 9.90
N TYR A 75 8.01 -17.84 10.93
CA TYR A 75 8.43 -17.95 12.31
C TYR A 75 9.10 -19.30 12.61
N SER A 76 8.71 -20.38 11.92
CA SER A 76 9.27 -21.73 12.14
C SER A 76 10.78 -21.79 11.99
N TYR A 77 11.38 -20.93 11.16
CA TYR A 77 12.85 -20.83 11.01
C TYR A 77 13.56 -20.27 12.26
N PHE A 78 12.83 -19.73 13.21
CA PHE A 78 13.35 -19.11 14.43
C PHE A 78 12.99 -19.88 15.70
N VAL A 79 12.43 -21.07 15.57
CA VAL A 79 12.00 -21.89 16.73
C VAL A 79 13.19 -22.55 17.41
N ASP A 80 14.09 -23.14 16.63
CA ASP A 80 15.32 -23.77 17.14
C ASP A 80 16.38 -22.73 17.49
N ARG A 81 16.34 -22.27 18.74
CA ARG A 81 17.21 -21.18 19.23
C ARG A 81 18.68 -21.59 19.34
N GLN A 82 19.00 -22.88 19.38
CA GLN A 82 20.38 -23.36 19.55
C GLN A 82 21.21 -23.10 18.28
N ASN A 83 20.56 -23.20 17.12
CA ASN A 83 21.19 -22.99 15.83
C ASN A 83 21.12 -21.54 15.32
N LEU A 84 20.60 -20.60 16.15
CA LEU A 84 20.48 -19.19 15.75
C LEU A 84 21.70 -18.36 16.18
N THR A 85 22.16 -17.52 15.26
CA THR A 85 23.08 -16.43 15.57
C THR A 85 22.44 -15.44 16.58
N PRO A 86 23.22 -14.56 17.23
CA PRO A 86 22.65 -13.50 18.08
C PRO A 86 21.63 -12.63 17.35
N LEU A 87 21.88 -12.30 16.07
CA LEU A 87 20.93 -11.58 15.22
C LEU A 87 19.67 -12.41 14.96
N GLY A 88 19.81 -13.70 14.63
CA GLY A 88 18.68 -14.60 14.42
C GLY A 88 17.76 -14.70 15.65
N ARG A 89 18.34 -14.77 16.86
CA ARG A 89 17.57 -14.74 18.11
C ARG A 89 16.79 -13.42 18.30
N LYS A 90 17.41 -12.29 17.96
CA LYS A 90 16.76 -10.98 18.02
C LYS A 90 15.59 -10.88 17.02
N VAL A 91 15.84 -11.32 15.78
CA VAL A 91 14.79 -11.36 14.72
C VAL A 91 13.67 -12.31 15.12
N GLY A 92 13.98 -13.50 15.64
CA GLY A 92 12.96 -14.47 16.08
C GLY A 92 12.04 -13.91 17.18
N LYS A 93 12.57 -13.13 18.14
CA LYS A 93 11.73 -12.43 19.13
C LYS A 93 10.79 -11.40 18.48
N ALA A 94 11.27 -10.65 17.48
CA ALA A 94 10.46 -9.69 16.75
C ALA A 94 9.37 -10.42 15.93
N MET A 95 9.75 -11.49 15.22
CA MET A 95 8.83 -12.31 14.43
C MET A 95 7.75 -12.95 15.30
N ARG A 96 8.06 -13.39 16.51
CA ARG A 96 7.03 -13.90 17.44
C ARG A 96 5.98 -12.84 17.75
N LYS A 97 6.39 -11.60 18.04
CA LYS A 97 5.45 -10.50 18.27
C LYS A 97 4.58 -10.21 17.05
N VAL A 98 5.19 -10.28 15.85
CA VAL A 98 4.46 -10.09 14.59
C VAL A 98 3.41 -11.20 14.42
N LEU A 99 3.79 -12.46 14.64
CA LEU A 99 2.87 -13.60 14.56
C LEU A 99 1.72 -13.47 15.56
N ASP A 100 2.01 -13.16 16.83
CA ASP A 100 0.99 -13.03 17.86
C ASP A 100 -0.01 -11.91 17.53
N ASN A 101 0.46 -10.82 16.93
CA ASN A 101 -0.38 -9.71 16.49
C ASN A 101 -1.17 -10.04 15.19
N ALA A 102 -0.62 -10.89 14.33
CA ALA A 102 -1.23 -11.24 13.05
C ALA A 102 -2.36 -12.27 13.16
N ARG A 103 -2.31 -13.12 14.19
CA ARG A 103 -3.28 -14.22 14.36
C ARG A 103 -4.72 -13.73 14.34
N GLY A 104 -5.54 -14.35 13.49
CA GLY A 104 -6.94 -14.03 13.29
C GLY A 104 -7.18 -12.71 12.50
N ASN A 105 -6.10 -12.07 12.03
CA ASN A 105 -6.18 -10.84 11.25
C ASN A 105 -5.90 -11.05 9.75
N GLY A 106 -5.78 -12.29 9.29
CA GLY A 106 -5.47 -12.61 7.90
C GLY A 106 -6.32 -11.83 6.91
N GLY A 107 -5.67 -11.10 6.01
CA GLY A 107 -6.31 -10.30 4.96
C GLY A 107 -7.04 -9.04 5.39
N ARG A 108 -7.17 -8.78 6.70
CA ARG A 108 -7.85 -7.58 7.25
C ARG A 108 -7.02 -6.32 7.07
N LEU A 109 -7.68 -5.18 6.93
CA LEU A 109 -7.05 -3.87 6.95
C LEU A 109 -6.40 -3.63 8.32
N SER A 110 -5.13 -3.19 8.30
CA SER A 110 -4.46 -2.79 9.54
C SER A 110 -4.86 -1.36 9.95
N ARG A 111 -4.60 -1.00 11.23
CA ARG A 111 -4.77 0.38 11.69
C ARG A 111 -3.96 1.37 10.82
N LEU A 112 -2.74 0.99 10.43
CA LEU A 112 -1.92 1.79 9.52
C LEU A 112 -2.64 2.01 8.18
N GLY A 113 -3.31 0.98 7.66
CA GLY A 113 -4.08 1.08 6.41
C GLY A 113 -5.21 2.10 6.49
N ALA A 114 -5.93 2.17 7.60
CA ALA A 114 -6.95 3.20 7.82
C ALA A 114 -6.32 4.61 7.86
N ILE A 115 -5.26 4.80 8.67
CA ILE A 115 -4.53 6.08 8.78
C ILE A 115 -4.00 6.56 7.41
N GLN A 116 -3.56 5.64 6.54
CA GLN A 116 -3.12 5.99 5.19
C GLN A 116 -4.26 6.61 4.36
N HIS A 117 -5.46 6.05 4.42
CA HIS A 117 -6.63 6.57 3.71
C HIS A 117 -7.15 7.88 4.31
N GLU A 118 -7.13 8.01 5.61
CA GLU A 118 -7.40 9.28 6.29
C GLU A 118 -6.42 10.37 5.83
N GLY A 119 -5.13 10.04 5.74
CA GLY A 119 -4.10 10.96 5.26
C GLY A 119 -4.27 11.35 3.79
N ILE A 120 -4.72 10.41 2.92
CA ILE A 120 -5.06 10.72 1.52
C ILE A 120 -6.22 11.70 1.46
N ALA A 121 -7.29 11.49 2.23
CA ALA A 121 -8.44 12.39 2.28
C ALA A 121 -8.04 13.80 2.73
N ARG A 122 -7.24 13.93 3.78
CA ARG A 122 -6.73 15.22 4.27
C ARG A 122 -5.95 15.96 3.19
N ARG A 123 -5.02 15.28 2.50
CA ARG A 123 -4.23 15.91 1.44
C ARG A 123 -5.07 16.34 0.26
N MET A 124 -6.05 15.53 -0.17
CA MET A 124 -6.96 15.90 -1.25
C MET A 124 -7.79 17.13 -0.87
N TYR A 125 -8.35 17.15 0.31
CA TYR A 125 -9.12 18.29 0.82
C TYR A 125 -8.27 19.56 0.91
N SER A 126 -7.08 19.46 1.53
CA SER A 126 -6.15 20.59 1.68
C SER A 126 -5.72 21.17 0.31
N ARG A 127 -5.52 20.27 -0.67
CA ARG A 127 -5.01 20.65 -1.99
C ARG A 127 -6.05 21.21 -2.92
N LEU A 128 -7.28 20.70 -2.86
CA LEU A 128 -8.37 21.01 -3.78
C LEU A 128 -9.67 21.34 -3.02
N PRO A 129 -9.64 22.32 -2.08
CA PRO A 129 -10.79 22.57 -1.23
C PRO A 129 -12.05 22.97 -2.01
N GLN A 130 -11.89 23.61 -3.18
CA GLN A 130 -12.98 24.00 -4.04
C GLN A 130 -13.79 22.82 -4.62
N ILE A 131 -13.14 21.65 -4.81
CA ILE A 131 -13.83 20.42 -5.25
C ILE A 131 -14.68 19.84 -4.11
N PHE A 132 -14.26 20.06 -2.86
CA PHE A 132 -14.95 19.59 -1.66
C PHE A 132 -15.71 20.71 -0.95
N ALA A 133 -16.23 21.67 -1.72
CA ALA A 133 -17.06 22.76 -1.18
C ALA A 133 -18.39 22.21 -0.59
N PRO A 134 -19.04 22.95 0.34
CA PRO A 134 -20.34 22.59 0.88
C PRO A 134 -21.38 22.29 -0.22
N GLY A 135 -22.11 21.19 -0.09
CA GLY A 135 -23.12 20.75 -1.08
C GLY A 135 -22.56 20.00 -2.29
N ASN A 136 -21.25 19.93 -2.46
CA ASN A 136 -20.68 19.09 -3.50
C ASN A 136 -20.80 17.61 -3.15
N ARG A 137 -20.83 16.75 -4.19
CA ARG A 137 -21.07 15.32 -4.07
C ARG A 137 -19.78 14.52 -4.20
N VAL A 138 -19.55 13.62 -3.27
CA VAL A 138 -18.48 12.59 -3.32
C VAL A 138 -19.12 11.24 -3.60
N LYS A 139 -18.81 10.66 -4.75
CA LYS A 139 -19.20 9.29 -5.10
C LYS A 139 -18.07 8.33 -4.79
N ALA A 140 -18.22 7.52 -3.75
CA ALA A 140 -17.22 6.54 -3.32
C ALA A 140 -17.70 5.11 -3.57
N ARG A 141 -16.84 4.31 -4.19
CA ARG A 141 -17.13 2.91 -4.52
C ARG A 141 -15.99 2.02 -4.06
N ALA A 142 -16.32 0.88 -3.47
CA ALA A 142 -15.35 -0.16 -3.12
C ALA A 142 -15.79 -1.53 -3.62
N SER A 143 -14.83 -2.43 -3.80
CA SER A 143 -15.17 -3.85 -3.97
C SER A 143 -15.79 -4.41 -2.68
N VAL A 144 -16.46 -5.55 -2.78
CA VAL A 144 -17.09 -6.25 -1.63
C VAL A 144 -16.08 -6.79 -0.62
N VAL A 145 -14.80 -6.69 -0.89
CA VAL A 145 -13.73 -7.19 -0.02
C VAL A 145 -13.58 -6.28 1.21
N ASP A 146 -13.70 -6.84 2.42
CA ASP A 146 -13.74 -6.11 3.71
C ASP A 146 -12.67 -5.01 3.83
N ARG A 147 -11.41 -5.32 3.52
CA ARG A 147 -10.33 -4.33 3.57
C ARG A 147 -10.50 -3.15 2.61
N CYS A 148 -11.15 -3.39 1.46
CA CYS A 148 -11.43 -2.31 0.51
C CYS A 148 -12.58 -1.43 1.02
N VAL A 149 -13.63 -2.05 1.56
CA VAL A 149 -14.76 -1.35 2.20
C VAL A 149 -14.24 -0.48 3.34
N LYS A 150 -13.43 -1.03 4.25
CA LYS A 150 -12.87 -0.29 5.38
C LYS A 150 -11.92 0.82 4.96
N SER A 151 -11.15 0.63 3.87
CA SER A 151 -10.32 1.69 3.32
C SER A 151 -11.15 2.85 2.78
N MET A 152 -12.22 2.56 2.05
CA MET A 152 -13.18 3.57 1.60
C MET A 152 -13.84 4.27 2.77
N GLN A 153 -14.28 3.53 3.78
CA GLN A 153 -14.89 4.10 5.00
C GLN A 153 -13.95 5.05 5.73
N ALA A 154 -12.66 4.68 5.90
CA ALA A 154 -11.67 5.54 6.52
C ALA A 154 -11.47 6.85 5.73
N PHE A 155 -11.40 6.76 4.41
CA PHE A 155 -11.31 7.93 3.52
C PHE A 155 -12.56 8.83 3.65
N THR A 156 -13.75 8.26 3.48
CA THR A 156 -15.01 9.01 3.45
C THR A 156 -15.36 9.61 4.82
N ALA A 157 -15.11 8.89 5.91
CA ALA A 157 -15.30 9.41 7.27
C ALA A 157 -14.38 10.61 7.54
N MET A 158 -13.11 10.54 7.11
CA MET A 158 -12.20 11.67 7.23
C MET A 158 -12.68 12.85 6.38
N MET A 159 -13.07 12.60 5.13
CA MET A 159 -13.57 13.65 4.25
C MET A 159 -14.82 14.34 4.85
N GLN A 160 -15.76 13.54 5.37
CA GLN A 160 -16.96 14.06 6.03
C GLN A 160 -16.62 14.86 7.30
N SER A 161 -15.57 14.47 8.04
CA SER A 161 -15.13 15.24 9.22
C SER A 161 -14.50 16.59 8.86
N LEU A 162 -13.87 16.68 7.69
CA LEU A 162 -13.26 17.92 7.18
C LEU A 162 -14.31 18.87 6.58
N GLN A 163 -15.32 18.31 5.93
CA GLN A 163 -16.43 19.05 5.36
C GLN A 163 -17.76 18.32 5.59
N PRO A 164 -18.46 18.63 6.68
CA PRO A 164 -19.71 17.96 7.07
C PRO A 164 -20.86 18.13 6.05
N ALA A 165 -20.85 19.20 5.28
CA ALA A 165 -21.89 19.49 4.28
C ALA A 165 -21.67 18.81 2.92
N LEU A 166 -20.69 17.90 2.78
CA LEU A 166 -20.55 17.09 1.58
C LEU A 166 -21.66 16.04 1.49
N GLU A 167 -22.19 15.88 0.30
CA GLU A 167 -23.10 14.78 -0.01
C GLU A 167 -22.31 13.50 -0.29
N MET A 168 -22.48 12.47 0.54
CA MET A 168 -21.76 11.20 0.39
C MET A 168 -22.65 10.15 -0.26
N ASP A 169 -22.23 9.68 -1.45
CA ASP A 169 -22.84 8.54 -2.16
C ASP A 169 -21.86 7.36 -2.09
N ILE A 170 -22.08 6.48 -1.11
CA ILE A 170 -21.14 5.40 -0.76
C ILE A 170 -21.79 4.05 -1.07
N ALA A 171 -21.11 3.20 -1.85
CA ALA A 171 -21.54 1.82 -2.09
C ALA A 171 -20.36 0.85 -2.19
N ALA A 172 -20.62 -0.37 -1.73
CA ALA A 172 -19.70 -1.50 -1.82
C ALA A 172 -20.52 -2.76 -2.11
N ASP A 173 -20.93 -2.91 -3.34
CA ASP A 173 -21.78 -4.00 -3.81
C ASP A 173 -21.18 -4.74 -5.01
N SER A 174 -21.81 -5.86 -5.37
CA SER A 174 -21.35 -6.70 -6.48
C SER A 174 -21.48 -6.01 -7.84
N ALA A 175 -22.40 -5.06 -8.00
CA ALA A 175 -22.63 -4.35 -9.27
C ALA A 175 -21.41 -3.49 -9.66
N ASN A 176 -20.65 -3.02 -8.67
CA ASN A 176 -19.45 -2.23 -8.92
C ASN A 176 -18.19 -3.08 -9.19
N MET A 177 -18.24 -4.41 -8.98
CA MET A 177 -17.06 -5.29 -9.11
C MET A 177 -16.48 -5.32 -10.52
N ALA A 178 -17.30 -5.17 -11.56
CA ALA A 178 -16.84 -5.13 -12.95
C ALA A 178 -15.91 -3.93 -13.23
N TRP A 179 -16.08 -2.83 -12.50
CA TRP A 179 -15.34 -1.58 -12.74
C TRP A 179 -14.17 -1.35 -11.79
N ILE A 180 -14.20 -2.00 -10.62
CA ILE A 180 -13.22 -1.77 -9.55
C ILE A 180 -12.39 -3.00 -9.20
N ALA A 181 -12.61 -4.15 -9.88
CA ALA A 181 -11.74 -5.31 -9.76
C ALA A 181 -10.37 -5.01 -10.42
N TYR A 182 -9.28 -5.38 -9.74
CA TYR A 182 -7.92 -5.16 -10.26
C TYR A 182 -7.56 -6.03 -11.47
N THR A 183 -8.34 -7.07 -11.73
CA THR A 183 -8.17 -7.96 -12.89
C THR A 183 -9.49 -8.05 -13.62
N ALA A 184 -9.51 -7.65 -14.89
CA ALA A 184 -10.67 -7.78 -15.74
C ALA A 184 -11.03 -9.25 -15.97
N PRO A 185 -12.31 -9.60 -16.17
CA PRO A 185 -12.74 -10.97 -16.44
C PRO A 185 -11.98 -11.60 -17.61
N GLU A 186 -11.77 -10.86 -18.68
CA GLU A 186 -11.10 -11.29 -19.91
C GLU A 186 -9.63 -11.65 -19.63
N VAL A 187 -8.96 -10.90 -18.76
CA VAL A 187 -7.57 -11.18 -18.34
C VAL A 187 -7.50 -12.46 -17.52
N LYS A 188 -8.48 -12.71 -16.65
CA LYS A 188 -8.56 -13.96 -15.87
C LYS A 188 -8.72 -15.20 -16.77
N GLU A 189 -9.55 -15.10 -17.80
CA GLU A 189 -9.72 -16.19 -18.79
C GLU A 189 -8.43 -16.39 -19.61
N LEU A 190 -7.76 -15.31 -20.00
CA LEU A 190 -6.46 -15.37 -20.66
C LEU A 190 -5.38 -16.00 -19.78
N GLU A 191 -5.25 -15.59 -18.53
CA GLU A 191 -4.33 -16.18 -17.55
C GLU A 191 -4.56 -17.68 -17.41
N LYS A 192 -5.81 -18.10 -17.34
CA LYS A 192 -6.24 -19.48 -17.24
C LYS A 192 -5.88 -20.28 -18.50
N SER A 193 -6.17 -19.73 -19.69
CA SER A 193 -5.87 -20.37 -20.97
C SER A 193 -4.36 -20.52 -21.20
N LEU A 194 -3.56 -19.54 -20.79
CA LEU A 194 -2.10 -19.53 -20.96
C LEU A 194 -1.35 -20.24 -19.82
N ASN A 195 -2.05 -20.70 -18.79
CA ASN A 195 -1.49 -21.32 -17.59
C ASN A 195 -0.35 -20.48 -16.95
N ILE A 196 -0.51 -19.16 -16.98
CA ILE A 196 0.51 -18.20 -16.51
C ILE A 196 0.80 -18.40 -15.03
N VAL A 197 -0.22 -18.73 -14.23
CA VAL A 197 -0.07 -18.94 -12.78
C VAL A 197 0.89 -20.10 -12.49
N ALA A 198 0.84 -21.18 -13.29
CA ALA A 198 1.77 -22.30 -13.12
C ALA A 198 3.21 -21.95 -13.53
N ARG A 199 3.39 -21.01 -14.46
CA ARG A 199 4.72 -20.55 -14.89
C ARG A 199 5.36 -19.57 -13.93
N THR A 200 4.56 -18.74 -13.25
CA THR A 200 5.05 -17.70 -12.32
C THR A 200 5.16 -18.20 -10.90
N ASN A 201 4.58 -19.34 -10.57
CA ASN A 201 4.61 -19.91 -9.23
C ASN A 201 4.62 -21.46 -9.29
N PRO A 202 5.73 -22.06 -9.74
CA PRO A 202 5.83 -23.50 -9.97
C PRO A 202 5.72 -24.36 -8.70
N GLU A 203 5.76 -23.75 -7.50
CA GLU A 203 5.66 -24.42 -6.20
C GLU A 203 4.23 -24.39 -5.59
N ARG A 204 3.23 -24.04 -6.39
CA ARG A 204 1.83 -24.10 -5.99
C ARG A 204 1.11 -25.27 -6.57
#